data_b1edfa5c2351a4559ac98d6705329439
#
_entry.id   b1edfa5c2351a4559ac98d6705329439
#
_cell.length_a   1.000
_cell.length_b   1.000
_cell.length_c   1.000
_cell.angle_alpha   90.00
_cell.angle_beta   90.00
_cell.angle_gamma   90.00
#
_symmetry.space_group_name_H-M   'P 1'
#
loop_
_entity.id
_entity.type
_entity.pdbx_description
1 polymer ?
#
loop_
_entity_poly.entity_id
_entity_poly.type
_entity_poly.pdbx_seq_one_letter_code
_entity_poly.pdbx_strand_id
1 'polypeptide(L)'
;MDFDLSDEQNLLRDVTREALTRTYDIETLLKVGDTELGWSRDVWSQLAEIGILGLGFDPDESGQIELMVVLTELGRRLAPEPVAQAALIPGGLVAELGNDEQRKLLDQVAEGQTLLALAHQEPGMRGLSVRVTTRAECQDDSWTLTGVKNPVLSGDCADSFIVSAALPAGGVGLFVVDADAVNRHPFRTFDGQRAAQLNLDSVAAQPLGVGGDATHGLQKALIRHQSALCAEAVGAMEEALRLTTDYLNSRKQFGVPLSKFQTLTQRAADMYVSLELARSMSFYAAMAIAEGSFDPVIAARAKLQICRSGRHIAQEAIQLHGGIGVTAEYPIGHYAARLTAIGQTLGSTDDQLHTLIGALGGYGTVSL
;
A
#
# COMPACT_ATOMS: atom_id res chain seq x y z
N MET A 1 23.16 11.36 -2.82
CA MET A 1 21.94 11.07 -2.10
C MET A 1 22.34 10.44 -0.79
N ASP A 2 21.93 11.03 0.30
CA ASP A 2 22.07 10.47 1.63
C ASP A 2 20.84 9.59 1.89
N PHE A 3 21.05 8.32 2.23
CA PHE A 3 19.98 7.36 2.53
C PHE A 3 19.87 7.10 4.05
N ASP A 4 20.58 7.88 4.85
CA ASP A 4 20.52 7.74 6.30
C ASP A 4 19.25 8.42 6.83
N LEU A 5 18.56 7.72 7.73
CA LEU A 5 17.39 8.26 8.42
C LEU A 5 17.84 9.25 9.51
N SER A 6 17.05 10.31 9.72
CA SER A 6 17.24 11.21 10.86
C SER A 6 17.03 10.49 12.19
N ASP A 7 17.45 11.11 13.30
CA ASP A 7 17.23 10.55 14.65
C ASP A 7 15.73 10.39 14.95
N GLU A 8 14.88 11.31 14.49
CA GLU A 8 13.42 11.26 14.64
C GLU A 8 12.81 10.12 13.82
N GLN A 9 13.26 9.93 12.57
CA GLN A 9 12.83 8.84 11.71
C GLN A 9 13.28 7.48 12.25
N ASN A 10 14.46 7.40 12.82
CA ASN A 10 14.96 6.20 13.52
C ASN A 10 14.12 5.88 14.76
N LEU A 11 13.77 6.91 15.55
CA LEU A 11 12.88 6.75 16.72
C LEU A 11 11.49 6.26 16.30
N LEU A 12 10.90 6.86 15.27
CA LEU A 12 9.60 6.46 14.72
C LEU A 12 9.62 5.00 14.25
N ARG A 13 10.68 4.59 13.53
CA ARG A 13 10.89 3.20 13.15
C ARG A 13 10.92 2.26 14.35
N ASP A 14 11.70 2.59 15.37
CA ASP A 14 11.94 1.72 16.51
C ASP A 14 10.68 1.59 17.37
N VAL A 15 9.92 2.67 17.59
CA VAL A 15 8.64 2.65 18.31
C VAL A 15 7.59 1.82 17.54
N THR A 16 7.46 2.03 16.23
CA THR A 16 6.56 1.25 15.38
C THR A 16 6.91 -0.23 15.40
N ARG A 17 8.20 -0.55 15.24
CA ARG A 17 8.72 -1.93 15.29
C ARG A 17 8.43 -2.60 16.63
N GLU A 18 8.65 -1.90 17.72
CA GLU A 18 8.41 -2.43 19.07
C GLU A 18 6.93 -2.73 19.29
N ALA A 19 6.04 -1.80 18.95
CA ALA A 19 4.59 -1.97 19.06
C ALA A 19 4.11 -3.21 18.30
N LEU A 20 4.50 -3.34 17.03
CA LEU A 20 4.07 -4.45 16.17
C LEU A 20 4.73 -5.79 16.55
N THR A 21 5.99 -5.77 17.02
CA THR A 21 6.71 -7.01 17.42
C THR A 21 6.12 -7.62 18.68
N ARG A 22 5.63 -6.81 19.63
CA ARG A 22 4.98 -7.29 20.83
C ARG A 22 3.60 -7.90 20.57
N THR A 23 2.95 -7.46 19.49
CA THR A 23 1.56 -7.82 19.19
C THR A 23 1.45 -8.99 18.24
N TYR A 24 2.27 -9.00 17.16
CA TYR A 24 2.12 -9.96 16.07
C TYR A 24 3.20 -11.02 16.02
N ASP A 25 2.82 -12.24 16.37
CA ASP A 25 3.39 -13.49 15.90
C ASP A 25 2.43 -14.15 14.87
N ILE A 26 2.86 -15.25 14.27
CA ILE A 26 2.04 -15.92 13.24
C ILE A 26 0.69 -16.44 13.80
N GLU A 27 0.66 -16.91 15.04
CA GLU A 27 -0.55 -17.43 15.67
C GLU A 27 -1.58 -16.31 15.89
N THR A 28 -1.13 -15.17 16.38
CA THR A 28 -1.97 -13.97 16.57
C THR A 28 -2.46 -13.42 15.23
N LEU A 29 -1.60 -13.37 14.20
CA LEU A 29 -2.00 -12.95 12.85
C LEU A 29 -3.12 -13.82 12.30
N LEU A 30 -3.02 -15.14 12.42
CA LEU A 30 -4.05 -16.06 11.94
C LEU A 30 -5.36 -15.86 12.71
N LYS A 31 -5.30 -15.72 14.03
CA LYS A 31 -6.48 -15.48 14.87
C LYS A 31 -7.18 -14.16 14.51
N VAL A 32 -6.42 -13.09 14.34
CA VAL A 32 -6.94 -11.78 13.96
C VAL A 32 -7.51 -11.82 12.54
N GLY A 33 -6.82 -12.49 11.60
CA GLY A 33 -7.29 -12.67 10.23
C GLY A 33 -8.65 -13.39 10.15
N ASP A 34 -8.98 -14.26 11.11
CA ASP A 34 -10.27 -14.98 11.15
C ASP A 34 -11.41 -14.17 11.77
N THR A 35 -11.13 -13.01 12.36
CA THR A 35 -12.17 -12.10 12.87
C THR A 35 -12.99 -11.48 11.73
N GLU A 36 -14.13 -10.90 12.08
CA GLU A 36 -14.99 -10.19 11.12
C GLU A 36 -14.24 -9.05 10.43
N LEU A 37 -13.51 -8.24 11.18
CA LEU A 37 -12.72 -7.13 10.66
C LEU A 37 -11.45 -7.59 9.92
N GLY A 38 -10.84 -8.72 10.33
CA GLY A 38 -9.57 -9.21 9.80
C GLY A 38 -8.35 -8.42 10.29
N TRP A 39 -8.52 -7.47 11.23
CA TRP A 39 -7.50 -6.67 11.89
C TRP A 39 -7.93 -6.30 13.32
N SER A 40 -7.02 -5.77 14.15
CA SER A 40 -7.26 -5.48 15.57
C SER A 40 -7.54 -4.00 15.80
N ARG A 41 -8.71 -3.69 16.40
CA ARG A 41 -9.01 -2.33 16.85
C ARG A 41 -8.07 -1.84 17.96
N ASP A 42 -7.59 -2.73 18.80
CA ASP A 42 -6.65 -2.35 19.87
C ASP A 42 -5.30 -1.91 19.29
N VAL A 43 -4.80 -2.64 18.27
CA VAL A 43 -3.59 -2.25 17.54
C VAL A 43 -3.81 -0.95 16.76
N TRP A 44 -4.96 -0.80 16.11
CA TRP A 44 -5.33 0.43 15.42
C TRP A 44 -5.31 1.64 16.37
N SER A 45 -5.88 1.51 17.56
CA SER A 45 -5.86 2.56 18.59
C SER A 45 -4.43 2.86 19.06
N GLN A 46 -3.59 1.85 19.25
CA GLN A 46 -2.16 2.05 19.58
C GLN A 46 -1.43 2.81 18.48
N LEU A 47 -1.70 2.50 17.21
CA LEU A 47 -1.10 3.21 16.07
C LEU A 47 -1.58 4.67 16.01
N ALA A 48 -2.83 4.95 16.38
CA ALA A 48 -3.35 6.30 16.52
C ALA A 48 -2.64 7.06 17.67
N GLU A 49 -2.50 6.45 18.85
CA GLU A 49 -1.83 7.03 20.02
C GLU A 49 -0.36 7.42 19.74
N ILE A 50 0.33 6.67 18.87
CA ILE A 50 1.69 7.00 18.43
C ILE A 50 1.71 8.03 17.30
N GLY A 51 0.55 8.49 16.80
CA GLY A 51 0.44 9.49 15.75
C GLY A 51 0.60 8.95 14.32
N ILE A 52 0.63 7.63 14.13
CA ILE A 52 0.87 7.03 12.80
C ILE A 52 -0.26 7.31 11.82
N LEU A 53 -1.52 7.35 12.28
CA LEU A 53 -2.67 7.49 11.39
C LEU A 53 -2.84 8.90 10.82
N GLY A 54 -2.16 9.90 11.39
CA GLY A 54 -2.15 11.28 10.92
C GLY A 54 -0.92 11.67 10.10
N LEU A 55 0.02 10.74 9.85
CA LEU A 55 1.24 11.05 9.12
C LEU A 55 0.95 11.59 7.71
N GLY A 56 1.60 12.70 7.36
CA GLY A 56 1.49 13.33 6.04
C GLY A 56 0.22 14.15 5.83
N PHE A 57 -0.60 14.39 6.87
CA PHE A 57 -1.74 15.32 6.80
C PHE A 57 -1.28 16.77 6.89
N ASP A 58 -0.24 17.01 7.69
CA ASP A 58 0.48 18.26 7.70
C ASP A 58 1.89 18.04 7.12
N PRO A 59 2.20 18.58 5.92
CA PRO A 59 3.49 18.39 5.29
C PRO A 59 4.65 19.11 6.02
N ASP A 60 4.36 20.04 6.92
CA ASP A 60 5.36 20.73 7.74
C ASP A 60 5.76 19.88 8.97
N GLU A 61 4.90 18.94 9.41
CA GLU A 61 5.16 18.05 10.56
C GLU A 61 5.74 16.70 10.14
N SER A 62 5.24 16.12 9.05
CA SER A 62 5.67 14.80 8.59
C SER A 62 5.47 14.63 7.09
N GLY A 63 6.34 13.84 6.48
CA GLY A 63 6.36 13.66 5.03
C GLY A 63 6.39 12.21 4.56
N GLN A 64 6.79 12.04 3.31
CA GLN A 64 6.78 10.75 2.62
C GLN A 64 7.82 9.77 3.19
N ILE A 65 8.91 10.25 3.79
CA ILE A 65 9.95 9.37 4.37
C ILE A 65 9.41 8.72 5.65
N GLU A 66 8.72 9.46 6.51
CA GLU A 66 8.06 8.95 7.71
C GLU A 66 7.02 7.88 7.35
N LEU A 67 6.21 8.12 6.31
CA LEU A 67 5.28 7.11 5.77
C LEU A 67 6.02 5.84 5.34
N MET A 68 7.10 5.98 4.57
CA MET A 68 7.91 4.85 4.12
C MET A 68 8.45 4.04 5.30
N VAL A 69 8.97 4.71 6.33
CA VAL A 69 9.52 4.07 7.54
C VAL A 69 8.46 3.22 8.23
N VAL A 70 7.31 3.80 8.52
CA VAL A 70 6.20 3.11 9.20
C VAL A 70 5.67 1.93 8.38
N LEU A 71 5.42 2.14 7.09
CA LEU A 71 4.87 1.10 6.21
C LEU A 71 5.86 -0.06 6.01
N THR A 72 7.17 0.20 6.07
CA THR A 72 8.19 -0.86 6.08
C THR A 72 8.04 -1.75 7.32
N GLU A 73 7.81 -1.18 8.50
CA GLU A 73 7.62 -1.96 9.72
C GLU A 73 6.27 -2.73 9.74
N LEU A 74 5.20 -2.14 9.20
CA LEU A 74 3.93 -2.85 9.00
C LEU A 74 4.12 -4.07 8.07
N GLY A 75 4.81 -3.90 6.96
CA GLY A 75 5.13 -4.99 6.04
C GLY A 75 6.01 -6.07 6.66
N ARG A 76 6.98 -5.68 7.48
CA ARG A 76 7.84 -6.61 8.23
C ARG A 76 7.05 -7.57 9.12
N ARG A 77 5.95 -7.12 9.69
CA ARG A 77 5.09 -7.92 10.59
C ARG A 77 3.83 -8.44 9.93
N LEU A 78 3.61 -8.16 8.64
CA LEU A 78 2.33 -8.44 7.95
C LEU A 78 1.14 -7.87 8.74
N ALA A 79 1.32 -6.72 9.40
CA ALA A 79 0.28 -6.10 10.20
C ALA A 79 -0.96 -5.86 9.34
N PRO A 80 -2.13 -6.40 9.74
CA PRO A 80 -3.32 -6.38 8.89
C PRO A 80 -4.09 -5.06 8.97
N GLU A 81 -3.69 -4.15 9.88
CA GLU A 81 -4.31 -2.84 10.02
C GLU A 81 -4.20 -2.05 8.72
N PRO A 82 -5.32 -1.51 8.22
CA PRO A 82 -5.38 -0.85 6.91
C PRO A 82 -4.83 0.59 6.94
N VAL A 83 -3.65 0.82 7.54
CA VAL A 83 -3.09 2.14 7.79
C VAL A 83 -2.99 2.98 6.51
N ALA A 84 -2.38 2.44 5.46
CA ALA A 84 -2.27 3.15 4.18
C ALA A 84 -3.64 3.36 3.53
N GLN A 85 -4.49 2.33 3.52
CA GLN A 85 -5.73 2.29 2.76
C GLN A 85 -6.89 3.03 3.45
N ALA A 86 -6.93 3.03 4.80
CA ALA A 86 -8.04 3.58 5.56
C ALA A 86 -7.72 4.89 6.30
N ALA A 87 -6.46 5.32 6.30
CA ALA A 87 -6.04 6.58 6.89
C ALA A 87 -5.16 7.41 5.93
N LEU A 88 -3.92 6.99 5.67
CA LEU A 88 -2.90 7.86 5.10
C LEU A 88 -3.20 8.32 3.66
N ILE A 89 -3.65 7.43 2.78
CA ILE A 89 -3.90 7.78 1.36
C ILE A 89 -5.18 8.60 1.19
N PRO A 90 -6.35 8.15 1.70
CA PRO A 90 -7.56 8.97 1.58
C PRO A 90 -7.49 10.24 2.44
N GLY A 91 -6.88 10.20 3.63
CA GLY A 91 -6.66 11.38 4.47
C GLY A 91 -5.76 12.40 3.80
N GLY A 92 -4.67 11.97 3.15
CA GLY A 92 -3.80 12.86 2.38
C GLY A 92 -4.53 13.56 1.21
N LEU A 93 -5.53 12.91 0.58
CA LEU A 93 -6.40 13.57 -0.40
C LEU A 93 -7.28 14.65 0.23
N VAL A 94 -7.86 14.36 1.41
CA VAL A 94 -8.67 15.34 2.16
C VAL A 94 -7.79 16.51 2.63
N ALA A 95 -6.58 16.25 3.09
CA ALA A 95 -5.63 17.29 3.50
C ALA A 95 -5.26 18.23 2.34
N GLU A 96 -4.98 17.66 1.14
CA GLU A 96 -4.56 18.43 -0.03
C GLU A 96 -5.72 19.19 -0.69
N LEU A 97 -6.89 18.57 -0.83
CA LEU A 97 -7.99 19.06 -1.67
C LEU A 97 -9.24 19.49 -0.88
N GLY A 98 -9.42 19.00 0.34
CA GLY A 98 -10.62 19.25 1.15
C GLY A 98 -10.79 20.72 1.53
N ASN A 99 -12.05 21.14 1.70
CA ASN A 99 -12.35 22.42 2.33
C ASN A 99 -12.22 22.35 3.85
N ASP A 100 -12.35 23.47 4.55
CA ASP A 100 -12.13 23.55 6.00
C ASP A 100 -13.05 22.62 6.81
N GLU A 101 -14.27 22.37 6.34
CA GLU A 101 -15.20 21.45 7.01
C GLU A 101 -14.78 20.00 6.82
N GLN A 102 -14.36 19.64 5.61
CA GLN A 102 -13.90 18.29 5.29
C GLN A 102 -12.57 17.97 5.99
N ARG A 103 -11.69 18.94 6.15
CA ARG A 103 -10.42 18.78 6.88
C ARG A 103 -10.61 18.44 8.35
N LYS A 104 -11.74 18.80 8.96
CA LYS A 104 -12.05 18.39 10.35
C LYS A 104 -12.17 16.86 10.51
N LEU A 105 -12.42 16.12 9.42
CA LEU A 105 -12.38 14.68 9.44
C LEU A 105 -10.98 14.12 9.73
N LEU A 106 -9.92 14.89 9.41
CA LEU A 106 -8.55 14.45 9.61
C LEU A 106 -8.19 14.22 11.07
N ASP A 107 -8.73 15.04 11.99
CA ASP A 107 -8.55 14.85 13.42
C ASP A 107 -9.13 13.50 13.86
N GLN A 108 -10.35 13.17 13.40
CA GLN A 108 -11.01 11.91 13.71
C GLN A 108 -10.28 10.69 13.09
N VAL A 109 -9.71 10.87 11.89
CA VAL A 109 -8.90 9.84 11.23
C VAL A 109 -7.60 9.62 11.99
N ALA A 110 -6.89 10.69 12.36
CA ALA A 110 -5.65 10.63 13.12
C ALA A 110 -5.84 9.99 14.50
N GLU A 111 -6.98 10.23 15.15
CA GLU A 111 -7.39 9.60 16.42
C GLU A 111 -7.90 8.15 16.23
N GLY A 112 -7.99 7.67 15.00
CA GLY A 112 -8.45 6.30 14.69
C GLY A 112 -9.95 6.08 14.85
N GLN A 113 -10.74 7.14 15.01
CA GLN A 113 -12.20 7.09 15.20
C GLN A 113 -12.95 6.90 13.89
N THR A 114 -12.43 7.46 12.78
CA THR A 114 -13.03 7.40 11.45
C THR A 114 -12.06 6.74 10.47
N LEU A 115 -12.59 5.78 9.70
CA LEU A 115 -11.87 5.12 8.62
C LEU A 115 -12.38 5.65 7.27
N LEU A 116 -11.45 6.07 6.43
CA LEU A 116 -11.74 6.47 5.04
C LEU A 116 -11.36 5.34 4.08
N ALA A 117 -11.87 5.35 2.86
CA ALA A 117 -11.29 4.53 1.79
C ALA A 117 -11.35 5.26 0.44
N LEU A 118 -10.28 5.08 -0.36
CA LEU A 118 -10.25 5.59 -1.73
C LEU A 118 -10.93 4.58 -2.67
N ALA A 119 -12.13 4.91 -3.15
CA ALA A 119 -12.89 4.14 -4.11
C ALA A 119 -12.59 4.64 -5.54
N HIS A 120 -11.51 4.14 -6.12
CA HIS A 120 -11.04 4.54 -7.44
C HIS A 120 -11.06 3.39 -8.45
N GLN A 121 -10.52 2.23 -8.08
CA GLN A 121 -10.39 1.09 -8.98
C GLN A 121 -11.74 0.61 -9.51
N GLU A 122 -11.79 0.29 -10.80
CA GLU A 122 -12.98 -0.25 -11.48
C GLU A 122 -12.67 -1.57 -12.19
N PRO A 123 -13.66 -2.43 -12.44
CA PRO A 123 -13.43 -3.68 -13.17
C PRO A 123 -12.73 -3.44 -14.52
N GLY A 124 -11.62 -4.14 -14.74
CA GLY A 124 -10.80 -4.01 -15.96
C GLY A 124 -9.80 -2.85 -15.97
N MET A 125 -9.78 -1.99 -14.95
CA MET A 125 -8.77 -0.93 -14.83
C MET A 125 -7.37 -1.53 -14.58
N ARG A 126 -6.33 -0.89 -15.12
CA ARG A 126 -4.94 -1.31 -14.97
C ARG A 126 -4.03 -0.14 -14.59
N GLY A 127 -2.98 -0.45 -13.83
CA GLY A 127 -1.91 0.48 -13.47
C GLY A 127 -2.42 1.69 -12.69
N LEU A 128 -1.83 2.85 -12.95
CA LEU A 128 -2.19 4.14 -12.38
C LEU A 128 -3.18 4.91 -13.29
N SER A 129 -4.10 4.20 -13.97
CA SER A 129 -5.09 4.87 -14.80
C SER A 129 -5.96 5.79 -13.96
N VAL A 130 -6.14 7.02 -14.39
CA VAL A 130 -7.10 7.98 -13.81
C VAL A 130 -8.43 8.01 -14.56
N ARG A 131 -8.57 7.22 -15.64
CA ARG A 131 -9.82 7.15 -16.40
C ARG A 131 -10.81 6.25 -15.69
N VAL A 132 -11.98 6.79 -15.38
CA VAL A 132 -13.07 6.08 -14.70
C VAL A 132 -14.33 6.04 -15.56
N THR A 133 -15.14 5.03 -15.36
CA THR A 133 -16.46 4.86 -16.01
C THR A 133 -17.63 5.22 -15.09
N THR A 134 -17.40 5.24 -13.76
CA THR A 134 -18.33 5.80 -12.78
C THR A 134 -18.61 7.25 -13.14
N ARG A 135 -19.88 7.65 -13.18
CA ARG A 135 -20.33 8.97 -13.61
C ARG A 135 -20.80 9.80 -12.44
N ALA A 136 -20.48 11.09 -12.48
CA ALA A 136 -21.05 12.09 -11.60
C ALA A 136 -22.08 12.91 -12.38
N GLU A 137 -23.26 13.08 -11.82
CA GLU A 137 -24.32 13.91 -12.38
C GLU A 137 -24.67 15.00 -11.38
N CYS A 138 -24.85 16.24 -11.85
CA CYS A 138 -25.23 17.38 -11.02
C CYS A 138 -26.62 17.88 -11.45
N GLN A 139 -27.53 17.93 -10.50
CA GLN A 139 -28.84 18.52 -10.69
C GLN A 139 -29.18 19.43 -9.51
N ASP A 140 -29.49 20.69 -9.77
CA ASP A 140 -29.83 21.68 -8.74
C ASP A 140 -28.79 21.74 -7.58
N ASP A 141 -27.50 21.81 -7.92
CA ASP A 141 -26.33 21.76 -7.01
C ASP A 141 -26.17 20.46 -6.19
N SER A 142 -26.99 19.47 -6.46
CA SER A 142 -26.91 18.14 -5.83
C SER A 142 -26.20 17.16 -6.75
N TRP A 143 -25.15 16.50 -6.22
CA TRP A 143 -24.39 15.52 -6.98
C TRP A 143 -24.82 14.10 -6.64
N THR A 144 -24.89 13.28 -7.66
CA THR A 144 -25.11 11.82 -7.55
C THR A 144 -24.09 11.07 -8.36
N LEU A 145 -23.73 9.85 -7.85
CA LEU A 145 -22.76 8.98 -8.49
C LEU A 145 -23.43 7.67 -8.92
N THR A 146 -23.10 7.22 -10.13
CA THR A 146 -23.57 5.94 -10.68
C THR A 146 -22.40 5.17 -11.29
N GLY A 147 -22.18 3.92 -10.84
CA GLY A 147 -21.09 3.06 -11.33
C GLY A 147 -20.72 1.95 -10.36
N VAL A 148 -19.56 1.32 -10.60
CA VAL A 148 -19.04 0.24 -9.77
C VAL A 148 -17.58 0.48 -9.45
N LYS A 149 -17.21 0.37 -8.17
CA LYS A 149 -15.82 0.39 -7.71
C LYS A 149 -15.41 -1.00 -7.20
N ASN A 150 -14.33 -1.56 -7.75
CA ASN A 150 -13.84 -2.88 -7.37
C ASN A 150 -12.40 -3.12 -7.88
N PRO A 151 -11.45 -3.51 -7.00
CA PRO A 151 -11.60 -3.60 -5.54
C PRO A 151 -11.48 -2.23 -4.86
N VAL A 152 -12.19 -2.04 -3.74
CA VAL A 152 -11.94 -0.95 -2.80
C VAL A 152 -11.32 -1.56 -1.56
N LEU A 153 -10.02 -1.37 -1.37
CA LEU A 153 -9.30 -1.86 -0.20
C LEU A 153 -9.84 -1.16 1.05
N SER A 154 -10.08 -1.92 2.12
CA SER A 154 -10.73 -1.45 3.35
C SER A 154 -12.15 -0.92 3.16
N GLY A 155 -12.75 -1.14 1.99
CA GLY A 155 -14.11 -0.70 1.69
C GLY A 155 -15.19 -1.41 2.52
N ASP A 156 -14.85 -2.53 3.15
CA ASP A 156 -15.74 -3.26 4.05
C ASP A 156 -15.92 -2.58 5.41
N CYS A 157 -14.91 -1.84 5.89
CA CYS A 157 -14.88 -1.22 7.21
C CYS A 157 -14.83 0.32 7.20
N ALA A 158 -14.78 0.96 6.02
CA ALA A 158 -14.75 2.42 5.93
C ALA A 158 -16.08 3.05 6.38
N ASP A 159 -15.98 4.20 7.04
CA ASP A 159 -17.10 5.05 7.45
C ASP A 159 -17.46 6.05 6.34
N SER A 160 -16.49 6.44 5.51
CA SER A 160 -16.69 7.31 4.35
C SER A 160 -15.76 6.94 3.20
N PHE A 161 -16.23 7.17 1.99
CA PHE A 161 -15.47 6.92 0.75
C PHE A 161 -15.07 8.23 0.08
N ILE A 162 -13.83 8.30 -0.40
CA ILE A 162 -13.41 9.27 -1.41
C ILE A 162 -13.57 8.59 -2.78
N VAL A 163 -14.62 8.92 -3.51
CA VAL A 163 -14.99 8.27 -4.77
C VAL A 163 -14.55 9.11 -5.96
N SER A 164 -13.82 8.51 -6.90
CA SER A 164 -13.51 9.17 -8.18
C SER A 164 -14.62 8.92 -9.20
N ALA A 165 -15.07 9.95 -9.92
CA ALA A 165 -16.09 9.84 -10.95
C ALA A 165 -15.82 10.79 -12.12
N ALA A 166 -16.19 10.36 -13.34
CA ALA A 166 -16.12 11.19 -14.54
C ALA A 166 -17.11 12.35 -14.46
N LEU A 167 -16.60 13.55 -14.68
CA LEU A 167 -17.41 14.77 -14.68
C LEU A 167 -18.13 15.00 -16.01
N PRO A 168 -19.34 15.60 -16.02
CA PRO A 168 -20.06 15.92 -17.25
C PRO A 168 -19.27 16.82 -18.20
N ALA A 169 -18.48 17.74 -17.64
CA ALA A 169 -17.64 18.67 -18.42
C ALA A 169 -16.29 18.08 -18.87
N GLY A 170 -16.01 16.81 -18.53
CA GLY A 170 -14.72 16.15 -18.72
C GLY A 170 -13.83 16.24 -17.49
N GLY A 171 -12.81 15.37 -17.42
CA GLY A 171 -11.96 15.19 -16.26
C GLY A 171 -12.56 14.25 -15.22
N VAL A 172 -11.92 14.13 -14.04
CA VAL A 172 -12.33 13.27 -12.94
C VAL A 172 -12.51 14.10 -11.68
N GLY A 173 -13.72 14.08 -11.13
CA GLY A 173 -14.01 14.64 -9.82
C GLY A 173 -13.75 13.64 -8.69
N LEU A 174 -13.48 14.17 -7.50
CA LEU A 174 -13.44 13.40 -6.26
C LEU A 174 -14.62 13.81 -5.38
N PHE A 175 -15.26 12.84 -4.77
CA PHE A 175 -16.48 13.05 -3.99
C PHE A 175 -16.39 12.31 -2.66
N VAL A 176 -16.86 12.96 -1.60
CA VAL A 176 -17.07 12.32 -0.29
C VAL A 176 -18.44 11.66 -0.30
N VAL A 177 -18.50 10.40 0.06
CA VAL A 177 -19.72 9.60 0.09
C VAL A 177 -19.80 8.87 1.44
N ASP A 178 -20.95 8.96 2.10
CA ASP A 178 -21.24 8.22 3.32
C ASP A 178 -21.31 6.72 3.03
N ALA A 179 -20.65 5.93 3.86
CA ALA A 179 -20.61 4.49 3.66
C ALA A 179 -21.99 3.81 3.81
N ASP A 180 -22.90 4.37 4.61
CA ASP A 180 -24.27 3.86 4.78
C ASP A 180 -25.13 4.08 3.55
N ALA A 181 -24.76 5.03 2.68
CA ALA A 181 -25.46 5.29 1.42
C ALA A 181 -25.09 4.31 0.30
N VAL A 182 -24.08 3.45 0.49
CA VAL A 182 -23.49 2.60 -0.55
C VAL A 182 -23.82 1.12 -0.32
N ASN A 183 -24.26 0.45 -1.38
CA ASN A 183 -24.37 -1.01 -1.34
C ASN A 183 -22.99 -1.66 -1.48
N ARG A 184 -22.50 -2.23 -0.35
CA ARG A 184 -21.18 -2.85 -0.21
C ARG A 184 -21.26 -4.37 -0.28
N HIS A 185 -20.36 -4.98 -1.06
CA HIS A 185 -20.17 -6.42 -1.11
C HIS A 185 -18.74 -6.74 -0.62
N PRO A 186 -18.57 -7.04 0.69
CA PRO A 186 -17.26 -7.32 1.26
C PRO A 186 -16.70 -8.66 0.78
N PHE A 187 -15.37 -8.72 0.64
CA PHE A 187 -14.65 -9.95 0.33
C PHE A 187 -13.21 -9.89 0.88
N ARG A 188 -12.57 -11.07 0.93
CA ARG A 188 -11.15 -11.18 1.27
C ARG A 188 -10.34 -11.36 -0.01
N THR A 189 -9.20 -10.69 -0.09
CA THR A 189 -8.19 -10.94 -1.12
C THR A 189 -7.43 -12.23 -0.80
N PHE A 190 -6.69 -12.78 -1.78
CA PHE A 190 -6.00 -14.07 -1.59
C PHE A 190 -4.86 -14.02 -0.55
N ASP A 191 -4.35 -12.83 -0.20
CA ASP A 191 -3.38 -12.58 0.87
C ASP A 191 -4.05 -12.31 2.23
N GLY A 192 -5.38 -12.45 2.30
CA GLY A 192 -6.19 -12.30 3.52
C GLY A 192 -6.61 -10.88 3.84
N GLN A 193 -6.19 -9.86 3.08
CA GLN A 193 -6.66 -8.49 3.31
C GLN A 193 -8.14 -8.31 2.95
N ARG A 194 -8.72 -7.24 3.47
CA ARG A 194 -10.14 -6.93 3.33
C ARG A 194 -10.37 -5.90 2.23
N ALA A 195 -11.44 -6.11 1.49
CA ALA A 195 -11.89 -5.22 0.44
C ALA A 195 -13.41 -5.29 0.25
N ALA A 196 -13.96 -4.39 -0.53
CA ALA A 196 -15.34 -4.46 -0.98
C ALA A 196 -15.48 -4.08 -2.44
N GLN A 197 -16.52 -4.59 -3.08
CA GLN A 197 -17.11 -3.98 -4.26
C GLN A 197 -18.18 -2.99 -3.81
N LEU A 198 -18.16 -1.79 -4.37
CA LEU A 198 -19.18 -0.77 -4.14
C LEU A 198 -20.05 -0.64 -5.39
N ASN A 199 -21.36 -0.77 -5.22
CA ASN A 199 -22.35 -0.48 -6.27
C ASN A 199 -22.98 0.87 -5.96
N LEU A 200 -22.78 1.83 -6.86
CA LEU A 200 -23.30 3.19 -6.78
C LEU A 200 -24.50 3.29 -7.73
N ASP A 201 -25.67 3.52 -7.19
CA ASP A 201 -26.90 3.72 -7.96
C ASP A 201 -27.53 5.06 -7.57
N SER A 202 -27.14 6.10 -8.30
CA SER A 202 -27.54 7.49 -8.02
C SER A 202 -27.28 7.90 -6.56
N VAL A 203 -26.13 7.47 -6.00
CA VAL A 203 -25.76 7.74 -4.61
C VAL A 203 -25.43 9.21 -4.42
N ALA A 204 -26.05 9.85 -3.42
CA ALA A 204 -25.76 11.24 -3.06
C ALA A 204 -24.28 11.41 -2.66
N ALA A 205 -23.65 12.46 -3.15
CA ALA A 205 -22.24 12.70 -2.96
C ALA A 205 -21.93 14.20 -2.79
N GLN A 206 -20.89 14.51 -2.04
CA GLN A 206 -20.40 15.87 -1.88
C GLN A 206 -19.06 16.01 -2.60
N PRO A 207 -18.87 17.04 -3.45
CA PRO A 207 -17.55 17.29 -4.03
C PRO A 207 -16.47 17.47 -2.95
N LEU A 208 -15.32 16.87 -3.18
CA LEU A 208 -14.15 17.11 -2.32
C LEU A 208 -13.60 18.52 -2.62
N GLY A 209 -13.49 19.34 -1.59
CA GLY A 209 -13.06 20.72 -1.70
C GLY A 209 -14.05 21.58 -2.49
N VAL A 210 -13.51 22.34 -3.43
CA VAL A 210 -14.30 23.24 -4.30
C VAL A 210 -14.99 22.49 -5.46
N GLY A 211 -14.73 21.18 -5.58
CA GLY A 211 -15.19 20.37 -6.71
C GLY A 211 -14.40 20.64 -8.02
N GLY A 212 -14.89 20.09 -9.13
CA GLY A 212 -14.25 20.19 -10.43
C GLY A 212 -13.19 19.11 -10.69
N ASP A 213 -12.34 19.34 -11.69
CA ASP A 213 -11.35 18.36 -12.12
C ASP A 213 -10.22 18.18 -11.09
N ALA A 214 -10.19 17.03 -10.45
CA ALA A 214 -9.19 16.60 -9.47
C ALA A 214 -8.21 15.57 -10.02
N THR A 215 -8.12 15.40 -11.35
CA THR A 215 -7.28 14.38 -12.01
C THR A 215 -5.84 14.42 -11.51
N HIS A 216 -5.27 15.60 -11.33
CA HIS A 216 -3.88 15.76 -10.87
C HIS A 216 -3.70 15.33 -9.40
N GLY A 217 -4.60 15.74 -8.51
CA GLY A 217 -4.58 15.31 -7.10
C GLY A 217 -4.75 13.80 -6.96
N LEU A 218 -5.68 13.22 -7.70
CA LEU A 218 -5.86 11.77 -7.77
C LEU A 218 -4.58 11.05 -8.25
N GLN A 219 -3.91 11.55 -9.30
CA GLN A 219 -2.67 10.97 -9.78
C GLN A 219 -1.57 10.99 -8.74
N LYS A 220 -1.41 12.10 -8.01
CA LYS A 220 -0.47 12.19 -6.89
C LYS A 220 -0.78 11.16 -5.80
N ALA A 221 -2.05 11.03 -5.41
CA ALA A 221 -2.47 10.05 -4.40
C ALA A 221 -2.18 8.60 -4.83
N LEU A 222 -2.40 8.25 -6.10
CA LEU A 222 -2.08 6.93 -6.65
C LEU A 222 -0.56 6.66 -6.64
N ILE A 223 0.26 7.68 -6.93
CA ILE A 223 1.72 7.57 -6.85
C ILE A 223 2.18 7.40 -5.38
N ARG A 224 1.61 8.18 -4.44
CA ARG A 224 1.86 7.97 -3.00
C ARG A 224 1.47 6.56 -2.55
N HIS A 225 0.31 6.08 -2.97
CA HIS A 225 -0.15 4.72 -2.65
C HIS A 225 0.78 3.65 -3.22
N GLN A 226 1.26 3.82 -4.46
CA GLN A 226 2.23 2.91 -5.06
C GLN A 226 3.57 2.91 -4.30
N SER A 227 4.04 4.07 -3.84
CA SER A 227 5.23 4.20 -2.99
C SER A 227 5.01 3.53 -1.61
N ALA A 228 3.83 3.67 -1.02
CA ALA A 228 3.44 2.99 0.22
C ALA A 228 3.52 1.47 0.10
N LEU A 229 2.99 0.91 -0.99
CA LEU A 229 3.10 -0.53 -1.30
C LEU A 229 4.55 -0.98 -1.52
N CYS A 230 5.40 -0.12 -2.09
CA CYS A 230 6.83 -0.42 -2.24
C CYS A 230 7.52 -0.51 -0.88
N ALA A 231 7.23 0.39 0.04
CA ALA A 231 7.78 0.38 1.40
C ALA A 231 7.34 -0.87 2.19
N GLU A 232 6.06 -1.18 2.16
CA GLU A 232 5.51 -2.38 2.79
C GLU A 232 6.17 -3.66 2.24
N ALA A 233 6.34 -3.75 0.91
CA ALA A 233 7.00 -4.89 0.28
C ALA A 233 8.46 -5.04 0.72
N VAL A 234 9.21 -3.94 0.93
CA VAL A 234 10.59 -4.00 1.44
C VAL A 234 10.60 -4.64 2.82
N GLY A 235 9.74 -4.23 3.74
CA GLY A 235 9.64 -4.84 5.07
C GLY A 235 9.30 -6.32 5.03
N ALA A 236 8.35 -6.71 4.18
CA ALA A 236 7.96 -8.10 3.97
C ALA A 236 9.13 -8.94 3.39
N MET A 237 9.88 -8.41 2.43
CA MET A 237 11.06 -9.06 1.84
C MET A 237 12.20 -9.23 2.87
N GLU A 238 12.44 -8.21 3.70
CA GLU A 238 13.45 -8.27 4.76
C GLU A 238 13.17 -9.40 5.75
N GLU A 239 11.93 -9.50 6.21
CA GLU A 239 11.56 -10.55 7.17
C GLU A 239 11.55 -11.94 6.52
N ALA A 240 11.09 -12.06 5.27
CA ALA A 240 11.17 -13.32 4.53
C ALA A 240 12.62 -13.81 4.38
N LEU A 241 13.56 -12.90 4.07
CA LEU A 241 14.97 -13.23 3.98
C LEU A 241 15.55 -13.61 5.34
N ARG A 242 15.23 -12.86 6.41
CA ARG A 242 15.67 -13.15 7.78
C ARG A 242 15.23 -14.55 8.22
N LEU A 243 13.94 -14.87 8.06
CA LEU A 243 13.39 -16.18 8.39
C LEU A 243 14.05 -17.30 7.58
N THR A 244 14.34 -17.04 6.31
CA THR A 244 15.02 -18.01 5.43
C THR A 244 16.43 -18.29 5.90
N THR A 245 17.19 -17.25 6.24
CA THR A 245 18.57 -17.41 6.74
C THR A 245 18.61 -18.12 8.10
N ASP A 246 17.67 -17.82 9.00
CA ASP A 246 17.54 -18.50 10.29
C ASP A 246 17.20 -19.99 10.10
N TYR A 247 16.30 -20.29 9.18
CA TYR A 247 15.95 -21.68 8.84
C TYR A 247 17.14 -22.44 8.27
N LEU A 248 17.89 -21.86 7.33
CA LEU A 248 19.10 -22.50 6.77
C LEU A 248 20.18 -22.76 7.84
N ASN A 249 20.28 -21.91 8.84
CA ASN A 249 21.24 -22.08 9.94
C ASN A 249 20.78 -23.11 10.98
N SER A 250 19.50 -23.25 11.21
CA SER A 250 18.94 -24.15 12.23
C SER A 250 18.64 -25.57 11.72
N ARG A 251 18.10 -25.67 10.48
CA ARG A 251 17.70 -26.95 9.89
C ARG A 251 18.91 -27.79 9.47
N LYS A 252 18.96 -29.04 9.92
CA LYS A 252 20.03 -29.98 9.59
C LYS A 252 19.56 -31.06 8.62
N GLN A 253 20.38 -31.38 7.62
CA GLN A 253 20.27 -32.53 6.73
C GLN A 253 21.68 -33.08 6.47
N PHE A 254 21.80 -34.39 6.28
CA PHE A 254 23.09 -35.08 6.06
C PHE A 254 24.12 -34.76 7.16
N GLY A 255 23.66 -34.54 8.40
CA GLY A 255 24.50 -34.30 9.58
C GLY A 255 24.98 -32.85 9.77
N VAL A 256 24.67 -31.92 8.85
CA VAL A 256 25.11 -30.51 8.92
C VAL A 256 23.93 -29.55 8.70
N PRO A 257 24.04 -28.28 9.17
CA PRO A 257 23.07 -27.24 8.83
C PRO A 257 22.96 -27.02 7.32
N LEU A 258 21.76 -26.64 6.83
CA LEU A 258 21.56 -26.36 5.40
C LEU A 258 22.47 -25.23 4.90
N SER A 259 22.83 -24.28 5.74
CA SER A 259 23.78 -23.19 5.43
C SER A 259 25.21 -23.68 5.07
N LYS A 260 25.53 -24.96 5.26
CA LYS A 260 26.81 -25.52 4.83
C LYS A 260 26.81 -25.96 3.35
N PHE A 261 25.63 -25.97 2.71
CA PHE A 261 25.54 -26.27 1.29
C PHE A 261 25.66 -25.00 0.47
N GLN A 262 26.76 -24.83 -0.24
CA GLN A 262 27.12 -23.62 -0.98
C GLN A 262 26.01 -23.12 -1.93
N THR A 263 25.33 -24.04 -2.61
CA THR A 263 24.21 -23.70 -3.51
C THR A 263 23.08 -22.96 -2.78
N LEU A 264 22.75 -23.37 -1.53
CA LEU A 264 21.68 -22.74 -0.75
C LEU A 264 22.13 -21.35 -0.23
N THR A 265 23.41 -21.25 0.16
CA THR A 265 23.98 -19.97 0.63
C THR A 265 24.05 -18.95 -0.50
N GLN A 266 24.40 -19.36 -1.72
CA GLN A 266 24.40 -18.49 -2.91
C GLN A 266 23.00 -17.95 -3.21
N ARG A 267 21.96 -18.83 -3.16
CA ARG A 267 20.57 -18.40 -3.37
C ARG A 267 20.13 -17.36 -2.31
N ALA A 268 20.49 -17.55 -1.04
CA ALA A 268 20.22 -16.57 0.01
C ALA A 268 20.97 -15.26 -0.23
N ALA A 269 22.19 -15.30 -0.77
CA ALA A 269 22.94 -14.10 -1.15
C ALA A 269 22.27 -13.37 -2.33
N ASP A 270 21.74 -14.08 -3.33
CA ASP A 270 20.98 -13.50 -4.44
C ASP A 270 19.66 -12.85 -3.96
N MET A 271 19.00 -13.44 -2.96
CA MET A 271 17.84 -12.82 -2.30
C MET A 271 18.24 -11.50 -1.63
N TYR A 272 19.40 -11.46 -0.95
CA TYR A 272 19.91 -10.24 -0.32
C TYR A 272 20.18 -9.13 -1.35
N VAL A 273 20.83 -9.46 -2.47
CA VAL A 273 21.06 -8.49 -3.57
C VAL A 273 19.74 -7.94 -4.09
N SER A 274 18.74 -8.81 -4.29
CA SER A 274 17.41 -8.39 -4.75
C SER A 274 16.72 -7.47 -3.75
N LEU A 275 16.89 -7.72 -2.44
CA LEU A 275 16.36 -6.88 -1.38
C LEU A 275 17.00 -5.48 -1.40
N GLU A 276 18.33 -5.39 -1.51
CA GLU A 276 19.04 -4.10 -1.52
C GLU A 276 18.65 -3.24 -2.74
N LEU A 277 18.44 -3.87 -3.90
CA LEU A 277 17.93 -3.17 -5.09
C LEU A 277 16.50 -2.64 -4.85
N ALA A 278 15.63 -3.44 -4.22
CA ALA A 278 14.28 -3.03 -3.88
C ALA A 278 14.26 -1.88 -2.86
N ARG A 279 15.08 -1.98 -1.81
CA ARG A 279 15.23 -0.95 -0.77
C ARG A 279 15.66 0.38 -1.38
N SER A 280 16.70 0.36 -2.22
CA SER A 280 17.22 1.56 -2.89
C SER A 280 16.16 2.23 -3.77
N MET A 281 15.38 1.44 -4.52
CA MET A 281 14.34 1.98 -5.39
C MET A 281 13.11 2.49 -4.63
N SER A 282 12.74 1.84 -3.54
CA SER A 282 11.66 2.32 -2.65
C SER A 282 12.04 3.65 -2.02
N PHE A 283 13.26 3.76 -1.50
CA PHE A 283 13.78 4.99 -0.91
C PHE A 283 13.86 6.13 -1.93
N TYR A 284 14.37 5.83 -3.14
CA TYR A 284 14.43 6.81 -4.23
C TYR A 284 13.04 7.37 -4.60
N ALA A 285 12.02 6.50 -4.69
CA ALA A 285 10.65 6.94 -4.98
C ALA A 285 10.08 7.82 -3.85
N ALA A 286 10.31 7.44 -2.59
CA ALA A 286 9.87 8.22 -1.44
C ALA A 286 10.54 9.60 -1.38
N MET A 287 11.85 9.68 -1.64
CA MET A 287 12.58 10.95 -1.73
C MET A 287 12.06 11.84 -2.85
N ALA A 288 11.81 11.28 -4.04
CA ALA A 288 11.28 12.04 -5.16
C ALA A 288 9.93 12.69 -4.79
N ILE A 289 9.04 11.95 -4.11
CA ILE A 289 7.76 12.49 -3.63
C ILE A 289 7.99 13.57 -2.56
N ALA A 290 8.92 13.35 -1.62
CA ALA A 290 9.26 14.33 -0.58
C ALA A 290 9.79 15.65 -1.17
N GLU A 291 10.49 15.59 -2.29
CA GLU A 291 10.94 16.74 -3.08
C GLU A 291 9.84 17.33 -3.98
N GLY A 292 8.60 16.84 -3.89
CA GLY A 292 7.45 17.32 -4.69
C GLY A 292 7.38 16.75 -6.10
N SER A 293 8.20 15.74 -6.45
CA SER A 293 8.17 15.10 -7.75
C SER A 293 7.22 13.89 -7.76
N PHE A 294 6.08 14.07 -8.43
CA PHE A 294 5.09 13.00 -8.68
C PHE A 294 5.22 12.47 -10.11
N ASP A 295 6.42 11.98 -10.45
CA ASP A 295 6.72 11.44 -11.77
C ASP A 295 6.27 9.98 -11.87
N PRO A 296 5.32 9.63 -12.78
CA PRO A 296 4.86 8.25 -12.98
C PRO A 296 5.97 7.32 -13.48
N VAL A 297 7.02 7.87 -14.10
CA VAL A 297 8.18 7.08 -14.57
C VAL A 297 9.05 6.65 -13.40
N ILE A 298 9.29 7.52 -12.43
CA ILE A 298 9.99 7.18 -11.19
C ILE A 298 9.18 6.13 -10.40
N ALA A 299 7.89 6.35 -10.24
CA ALA A 299 7.00 5.42 -9.58
C ALA A 299 6.98 4.05 -10.26
N ALA A 300 6.90 4.01 -11.60
CA ALA A 300 6.93 2.77 -12.38
C ALA A 300 8.27 2.02 -12.24
N ARG A 301 9.41 2.71 -12.21
CA ARG A 301 10.72 2.09 -11.99
C ARG A 301 10.82 1.42 -10.63
N ALA A 302 10.41 2.14 -9.59
CA ALA A 302 10.40 1.61 -8.22
C ALA A 302 9.49 0.38 -8.13
N LYS A 303 8.25 0.51 -8.57
CA LYS A 303 7.28 -0.59 -8.53
C LYS A 303 7.72 -1.81 -9.35
N LEU A 304 8.32 -1.60 -10.53
CA LEU A 304 8.89 -2.69 -11.34
C LEU A 304 9.96 -3.47 -10.59
N GLN A 305 10.89 -2.75 -9.93
CA GLN A 305 11.93 -3.41 -9.13
C GLN A 305 11.33 -4.17 -7.94
N ILE A 306 10.37 -3.57 -7.24
CA ILE A 306 9.63 -4.22 -6.14
C ILE A 306 8.93 -5.50 -6.63
N CYS A 307 8.23 -5.46 -7.76
CA CYS A 307 7.55 -6.64 -8.31
C CYS A 307 8.54 -7.77 -8.63
N ARG A 308 9.70 -7.45 -9.22
CA ARG A 308 10.74 -8.42 -9.55
C ARG A 308 11.40 -9.01 -8.30
N SER A 309 11.85 -8.15 -7.39
CA SER A 309 12.51 -8.56 -6.15
C SER A 309 11.55 -9.35 -5.24
N GLY A 310 10.32 -8.85 -5.06
CA GLY A 310 9.30 -9.51 -4.25
C GLY A 310 8.97 -10.91 -4.77
N ARG A 311 8.79 -11.06 -6.08
CA ARG A 311 8.58 -12.36 -6.71
C ARG A 311 9.78 -13.30 -6.51
N HIS A 312 11.00 -12.82 -6.74
CA HIS A 312 12.22 -13.61 -6.56
C HIS A 312 12.36 -14.08 -5.11
N ILE A 313 12.28 -13.15 -4.14
CA ILE A 313 12.45 -13.47 -2.72
C ILE A 313 11.33 -14.40 -2.23
N ALA A 314 10.09 -14.17 -2.62
CA ALA A 314 8.96 -15.04 -2.25
C ALA A 314 9.16 -16.48 -2.73
N GLN A 315 9.55 -16.67 -3.99
CA GLN A 315 9.77 -17.99 -4.59
C GLN A 315 10.98 -18.70 -3.96
N GLU A 316 12.09 -17.97 -3.76
CA GLU A 316 13.29 -18.52 -3.14
C GLU A 316 13.06 -18.89 -1.67
N ALA A 317 12.35 -18.04 -0.91
CA ALA A 317 12.01 -18.32 0.48
C ALA A 317 11.20 -19.62 0.61
N ILE A 318 10.13 -19.79 -0.18
CA ILE A 318 9.35 -21.04 -0.20
C ILE A 318 10.24 -22.24 -0.57
N GLN A 319 11.05 -22.11 -1.62
CA GLN A 319 11.90 -23.20 -2.09
C GLN A 319 12.94 -23.61 -1.04
N LEU A 320 13.57 -22.65 -0.36
CA LEU A 320 14.62 -22.91 0.64
C LEU A 320 14.06 -23.50 1.95
N HIS A 321 12.79 -23.25 2.28
CA HIS A 321 12.08 -23.89 3.39
C HIS A 321 11.54 -25.29 3.01
N GLY A 322 11.30 -25.54 1.71
CA GLY A 322 10.66 -26.78 1.24
C GLY A 322 9.21 -26.90 1.72
N GLY A 323 8.77 -28.11 2.08
CA GLY A 323 7.37 -28.39 2.42
C GLY A 323 6.77 -27.49 3.52
N ILE A 324 7.56 -27.08 4.53
CA ILE A 324 7.07 -26.22 5.61
C ILE A 324 6.73 -24.81 5.10
N GLY A 325 7.41 -24.32 4.06
CA GLY A 325 7.19 -23.00 3.51
C GLY A 325 5.83 -22.78 2.82
N VAL A 326 5.07 -23.86 2.61
CA VAL A 326 3.71 -23.80 2.03
C VAL A 326 2.62 -24.17 3.04
N THR A 327 2.95 -24.39 4.30
CA THR A 327 1.96 -24.65 5.36
C THR A 327 1.43 -23.35 5.94
N ALA A 328 0.18 -23.33 6.40
CA ALA A 328 -0.46 -22.14 6.96
C ALA A 328 0.14 -21.72 8.31
N GLU A 329 0.71 -22.67 9.05
CA GLU A 329 1.30 -22.43 10.37
C GLU A 329 2.68 -21.75 10.30
N TYR A 330 3.31 -21.73 9.11
CA TYR A 330 4.62 -21.11 8.93
C TYR A 330 4.53 -19.80 8.14
N PRO A 331 5.19 -18.72 8.60
CA PRO A 331 4.92 -17.37 8.08
C PRO A 331 5.32 -17.15 6.61
N ILE A 332 6.24 -17.92 6.05
CA ILE A 332 6.80 -17.68 4.69
C ILE A 332 5.71 -17.68 3.59
N GLY A 333 4.72 -18.58 3.69
CA GLY A 333 3.61 -18.61 2.74
C GLY A 333 2.79 -17.31 2.74
N HIS A 334 2.61 -16.70 3.90
CA HIS A 334 1.88 -15.44 4.06
C HIS A 334 2.67 -14.25 3.48
N TYR A 335 3.99 -14.19 3.70
CA TYR A 335 4.86 -13.20 3.04
C TYR A 335 4.82 -13.34 1.53
N ALA A 336 4.85 -14.55 1.01
CA ALA A 336 4.77 -14.81 -0.44
C ALA A 336 3.42 -14.38 -1.02
N ALA A 337 2.31 -14.64 -0.32
CA ALA A 337 0.99 -14.18 -0.71
C ALA A 337 0.92 -12.64 -0.73
N ARG A 338 1.39 -11.98 0.34
CA ARG A 338 1.39 -10.51 0.43
C ARG A 338 2.23 -9.86 -0.67
N LEU A 339 3.46 -10.33 -0.89
CA LEU A 339 4.34 -9.82 -1.95
C LEU A 339 3.73 -10.02 -3.35
N THR A 340 3.02 -11.12 -3.56
CA THR A 340 2.29 -11.38 -4.81
C THR A 340 1.12 -10.40 -4.98
N ALA A 341 0.34 -10.14 -3.92
CA ALA A 341 -0.76 -9.18 -3.94
C ALA A 341 -0.27 -7.76 -4.21
N ILE A 342 0.78 -7.32 -3.51
CA ILE A 342 1.43 -6.03 -3.77
C ILE A 342 1.88 -5.95 -5.22
N GLY A 343 2.43 -7.04 -5.78
CA GLY A 343 2.88 -7.09 -7.17
C GLY A 343 1.77 -6.89 -8.21
N GLN A 344 0.49 -7.06 -7.84
CA GLN A 344 -0.65 -6.83 -8.73
C GLN A 344 -1.40 -5.52 -8.42
N THR A 345 -1.34 -5.03 -7.18
CA THR A 345 -2.04 -3.80 -6.76
C THR A 345 -1.44 -2.58 -7.42
N LEU A 346 -2.27 -1.72 -8.00
CA LEU A 346 -1.90 -0.51 -8.76
C LEU A 346 -0.94 -0.80 -9.93
N GLY A 347 -1.09 -1.96 -10.54
CA GLY A 347 -0.37 -2.35 -11.74
C GLY A 347 0.68 -3.44 -11.53
N SER A 348 0.65 -4.41 -12.43
CA SER A 348 1.57 -5.53 -12.53
C SER A 348 2.94 -5.11 -13.10
N THR A 349 3.88 -6.05 -13.16
CA THR A 349 5.17 -5.89 -13.87
C THR A 349 4.99 -5.38 -15.30
N ASP A 350 4.00 -5.92 -16.03
CA ASP A 350 3.76 -5.56 -17.43
C ASP A 350 3.19 -4.14 -17.55
N ASP A 351 2.31 -3.72 -16.63
CA ASP A 351 1.78 -2.35 -16.60
C ASP A 351 2.89 -1.33 -16.35
N GLN A 352 3.84 -1.63 -15.45
CA GLN A 352 5.00 -0.77 -15.20
C GLN A 352 5.92 -0.70 -16.43
N LEU A 353 6.17 -1.82 -17.10
CA LEU A 353 6.94 -1.86 -18.33
C LEU A 353 6.29 -1.04 -19.43
N HIS A 354 4.97 -1.09 -19.61
CA HIS A 354 4.24 -0.26 -20.57
C HIS A 354 4.43 1.24 -20.29
N THR A 355 4.37 1.65 -19.02
CA THR A 355 4.62 3.05 -18.62
C THR A 355 6.05 3.47 -19.01
N LEU A 356 7.05 2.62 -18.73
CA LEU A 356 8.44 2.92 -19.05
C LEU A 356 8.71 2.95 -20.56
N ILE A 357 8.12 2.02 -21.33
CA ILE A 357 8.23 1.99 -22.81
C ILE A 357 7.64 3.28 -23.39
N GLY A 358 6.48 3.72 -22.91
CA GLY A 358 5.85 4.97 -23.34
C GLY A 358 6.71 6.22 -23.10
N ALA A 359 7.59 6.17 -22.09
CA ALA A 359 8.49 7.27 -21.74
C ALA A 359 9.85 7.23 -22.47
N LEU A 360 10.16 6.17 -23.25
CA LEU A 360 11.48 6.01 -23.90
C LEU A 360 11.85 7.15 -24.86
N GLY A 361 10.86 7.79 -25.49
CA GLY A 361 11.10 8.93 -26.38
C GLY A 361 11.71 10.16 -25.70
N GLY A 362 11.65 10.24 -24.37
CA GLY A 362 12.27 11.32 -23.58
C GLY A 362 13.76 11.09 -23.26
N TYR A 363 14.29 9.89 -23.52
CA TYR A 363 15.72 9.61 -23.31
C TYR A 363 16.52 10.01 -24.54
N GLY A 364 17.61 10.78 -24.32
CA GLY A 364 18.56 11.06 -25.35
C GLY A 364 19.16 9.76 -25.91
N THR A 365 19.16 9.61 -27.23
CA THR A 365 19.86 8.50 -27.87
C THR A 365 21.36 8.66 -27.63
N VAL A 366 21.99 7.64 -27.03
CA VAL A 366 23.45 7.58 -26.99
C VAL A 366 23.90 7.34 -28.43
N SER A 367 24.50 8.38 -29.08
CA SER A 367 25.26 8.16 -30.30
C SER A 367 26.54 7.40 -29.95
N LEU A 368 26.66 6.18 -30.43
CA LEU A 368 27.88 5.39 -30.35
C LEU A 368 28.97 6.01 -31.20
#